data_2445969b0b029d1a412ac6798ff20df4
#
_entry.id   2445969b0b029d1a412ac6798ff20df4
#
_cell.length_a   1.000
_cell.length_b   1.000
_cell.length_c   1.000
_cell.angle_alpha   90.00
_cell.angle_beta   90.00
_cell.angle_gamma   90.00
#
_symmetry.space_group_name_H-M   'P 1'
#
loop_
_entity.id
_entity.type
_entity.pdbx_description
1 polymer ?
#
loop_
_entity_poly.entity_id
_entity_poly.type
_entity_poly.pdbx_seq_one_letter_code
_entity_poly.pdbx_strand_id
1 'polypeptide(L)'
;ILLPSRWCVSSFLVQGVFVPFYDMHLGNSFNFTANVAKDVTDKLSVGVSAELGVFYGHNSDWRGGVNLGAFYDFGEAGFFKDIRFGAVLLNIGKQLGNTTVLGITGSEASEWPGIATPKIGAAATFFEQNNFKAGASLDFSFPSFQNFVCDAGLQLLFADIIKVSSSWEYDAREFSEGSKNILPSVGVSFQFKFNSKNGSLLAKKGWEQSEMTVSGAWKQLYKNVNAVSAGA
;
A
#
# COMPACT_ATOMS: atom_id res chain seq x y z
N ILE A 1 -6.54 7.29 -12.39
CA ILE A 1 -7.45 6.93 -13.51
C ILE A 1 -7.35 5.44 -13.73
N LEU A 2 -8.49 4.74 -13.75
CA LEU A 2 -8.60 3.31 -14.04
C LEU A 2 -9.23 3.14 -15.42
N LEU A 3 -8.61 2.32 -16.26
CA LEU A 3 -9.08 2.04 -17.64
C LEU A 3 -9.25 0.53 -17.81
N PRO A 4 -10.46 -0.01 -17.63
CA PRO A 4 -10.72 -1.40 -17.92
C PRO A 4 -10.76 -1.61 -19.43
N SER A 5 -10.10 -2.66 -19.88
CA SER A 5 -10.17 -3.13 -21.26
C SER A 5 -10.60 -4.61 -21.30
N ARG A 6 -10.93 -5.12 -22.46
CA ARG A 6 -11.30 -6.53 -22.64
C ARG A 6 -10.17 -7.52 -22.28
N TRP A 7 -8.91 -7.04 -22.29
CA TRP A 7 -7.73 -7.88 -22.16
C TRP A 7 -6.99 -7.70 -20.82
N CYS A 8 -7.09 -6.50 -20.23
CA CYS A 8 -6.41 -6.15 -18.98
C CYS A 8 -7.07 -4.94 -18.33
N VAL A 9 -6.75 -4.71 -17.08
CA VAL A 9 -7.08 -3.48 -16.37
C VAL A 9 -5.81 -2.63 -16.29
N SER A 10 -5.90 -1.37 -16.70
CA SER A 10 -4.79 -0.41 -16.62
C SER A 10 -5.17 0.70 -15.68
N SER A 11 -4.22 1.21 -14.91
CA SER A 11 -4.42 2.37 -14.05
C SER A 11 -3.23 3.31 -14.08
N PHE A 12 -3.52 4.59 -13.90
CA PHE A 12 -2.52 5.64 -13.80
C PHE A 12 -2.75 6.42 -12.52
N LEU A 13 -1.70 6.64 -11.76
CA LEU A 13 -1.70 7.42 -10.53
C LEU A 13 -0.66 8.53 -10.66
N VAL A 14 -1.08 9.74 -10.33
CA VAL A 14 -0.20 10.91 -10.24
C VAL A 14 -0.30 11.43 -8.81
N GLN A 15 0.82 11.57 -8.15
CA GLN A 15 0.91 12.08 -6.79
C GLN A 15 1.94 13.19 -6.73
N GLY A 16 1.59 14.29 -6.09
CA GLY A 16 2.49 15.40 -5.79
C GLY A 16 2.47 15.70 -4.30
N VAL A 17 3.62 15.87 -3.71
CA VAL A 17 3.77 16.39 -2.35
C VAL A 17 4.51 17.70 -2.44
N PHE A 18 3.87 18.76 -1.97
CA PHE A 18 4.42 20.11 -1.95
C PHE A 18 4.48 20.57 -0.50
N VAL A 19 5.68 20.86 -0.04
CA VAL A 19 5.90 21.39 1.30
C VAL A 19 6.20 22.88 1.17
N PRO A 20 5.25 23.77 1.47
CA PRO A 20 5.41 25.21 1.27
C PRO A 20 6.33 25.88 2.28
N PHE A 21 6.78 25.15 3.31
CA PHE A 21 7.60 25.70 4.38
C PHE A 21 9.08 25.53 4.08
N TYR A 22 9.73 26.61 3.66
CA TYR A 22 11.14 26.66 3.32
C TYR A 22 12.08 26.26 4.49
N ASP A 23 11.65 26.43 5.72
CA ASP A 23 12.47 26.17 6.92
C ASP A 23 12.59 24.69 7.31
N MET A 24 11.77 23.83 6.74
CA MET A 24 11.80 22.40 7.08
C MET A 24 12.75 21.56 6.23
N HIS A 25 13.33 22.09 5.18
CA HIS A 25 14.17 21.39 4.21
C HIS A 25 13.55 20.06 3.65
N LEU A 26 12.25 19.90 3.82
CA LEU A 26 11.50 18.81 3.24
C LEU A 26 11.30 19.10 1.75
N GLY A 27 11.81 18.23 0.90
CA GLY A 27 11.70 18.42 -0.53
C GLY A 27 10.28 18.24 -1.06
N ASN A 28 10.03 18.75 -2.25
CA ASN A 28 8.82 18.45 -3.01
C ASN A 28 9.01 17.17 -3.80
N SER A 29 7.97 16.41 -4.00
CA SER A 29 8.02 15.21 -4.83
C SER A 29 6.87 15.15 -5.82
N PHE A 30 7.17 14.61 -6.98
CA PHE A 30 6.18 14.26 -7.99
C PHE A 30 6.40 12.81 -8.39
N ASN A 31 5.36 11.99 -8.31
CA ASN A 31 5.42 10.59 -8.66
C ASN A 31 4.34 10.27 -9.69
N PHE A 32 4.72 9.51 -10.70
CA PHE A 32 3.83 8.93 -11.70
C PHE A 32 3.96 7.42 -11.66
N THR A 33 2.83 6.73 -11.59
CA THR A 33 2.78 5.27 -11.62
C THR A 33 1.79 4.81 -12.68
N ALA A 34 2.23 3.90 -13.54
CA ALA A 34 1.40 3.22 -14.52
C ALA A 34 1.33 1.73 -14.18
N ASN A 35 0.14 1.16 -14.16
CA ASN A 35 -0.09 -0.22 -13.77
C ASN A 35 -0.91 -0.94 -14.85
N VAL A 36 -0.57 -2.20 -15.07
CA VAL A 36 -1.35 -3.12 -15.91
C VAL A 36 -1.52 -4.44 -15.15
N ALA A 37 -2.75 -4.91 -15.05
CA ALA A 37 -3.06 -6.20 -14.44
C ALA A 37 -3.96 -7.03 -15.34
N LYS A 38 -3.80 -8.36 -15.28
CA LYS A 38 -4.57 -9.31 -16.05
C LYS A 38 -4.84 -10.58 -15.24
N ASP A 39 -6.07 -11.05 -15.33
CA ASP A 39 -6.42 -12.38 -14.85
C ASP A 39 -5.95 -13.43 -15.86
N VAL A 40 -5.03 -14.28 -15.43
CA VAL A 40 -4.49 -15.39 -16.21
C VAL A 40 -5.42 -16.58 -16.13
N THR A 41 -6.00 -16.79 -14.96
CA THR A 41 -7.07 -17.77 -14.71
C THR A 41 -8.10 -17.14 -13.77
N ASP A 42 -9.20 -17.83 -13.51
CA ASP A 42 -10.22 -17.39 -12.55
C ASP A 42 -9.69 -17.18 -11.13
N LYS A 43 -8.51 -17.73 -10.82
CA LYS A 43 -7.87 -17.67 -9.50
C LYS A 43 -6.54 -16.93 -9.49
N LEU A 44 -5.89 -16.76 -10.63
CA LEU A 44 -4.55 -16.17 -10.70
C LEU A 44 -4.59 -14.88 -11.51
N SER A 45 -4.22 -13.79 -10.86
CA SER A 45 -4.00 -12.48 -11.49
C SER A 45 -2.53 -12.11 -11.43
N VAL A 46 -2.02 -11.51 -12.49
CA VAL A 46 -0.66 -10.98 -12.54
C VAL A 46 -0.68 -9.50 -12.90
N GLY A 47 0.30 -8.75 -12.40
CA GLY A 47 0.39 -7.33 -12.65
C GLY A 47 1.83 -6.85 -12.78
N VAL A 48 1.96 -5.77 -13.52
CA VAL A 48 3.21 -5.03 -13.68
C VAL A 48 2.91 -3.56 -13.45
N SER A 49 3.77 -2.87 -12.72
CA SER A 49 3.74 -1.41 -12.60
C SER A 49 5.09 -0.80 -12.96
N ALA A 50 5.04 0.39 -13.54
CA ALA A 50 6.20 1.23 -13.77
C ALA A 50 6.03 2.53 -12.98
N GLU A 51 7.08 2.96 -12.30
CA GLU A 51 7.09 4.15 -11.47
C GLU A 51 8.18 5.11 -11.93
N LEU A 52 7.84 6.40 -11.96
CA LEU A 52 8.76 7.51 -12.14
C LEU A 52 8.54 8.53 -11.04
N GLY A 53 9.58 8.86 -10.31
CA GLY A 53 9.52 9.85 -9.25
C GLY A 53 10.61 10.90 -9.40
N VAL A 54 10.28 12.14 -9.15
CA VAL A 54 11.23 13.26 -9.13
C VAL A 54 11.14 13.94 -7.77
N PHE A 55 12.26 14.20 -7.17
CA PHE A 55 12.40 14.88 -5.90
C PHE A 55 13.16 16.19 -6.09
N TYR A 56 12.64 17.25 -5.48
CA TYR A 56 13.23 18.57 -5.45
C TYR A 56 13.37 19.03 -4.01
N GLY A 57 14.57 19.11 -3.52
CA GLY A 57 14.91 19.62 -2.20
C GLY A 57 16.06 20.59 -2.30
N HIS A 58 17.10 20.43 -1.48
CA HIS A 58 18.36 21.14 -1.62
C HIS A 58 19.00 20.87 -2.99
N ASN A 59 18.92 19.61 -3.42
CA ASN A 59 19.24 19.16 -4.79
C ASN A 59 18.03 18.41 -5.37
N SER A 60 18.10 18.08 -6.64
CA SER A 60 17.11 17.26 -7.32
C SER A 60 17.64 15.88 -7.61
N ASP A 61 16.78 14.87 -7.49
CA ASP A 61 17.08 13.50 -7.93
C ASP A 61 15.80 12.85 -8.47
N TRP A 62 15.97 11.75 -9.18
CA TRP A 62 14.87 10.99 -9.74
C TRP A 62 15.02 9.49 -9.45
N ARG A 63 13.90 8.83 -9.35
CA ARG A 63 13.82 7.37 -9.30
C ARG A 63 13.00 6.84 -10.45
N GLY A 64 13.31 5.63 -10.90
CA GLY A 64 12.52 4.92 -11.88
C GLY A 64 12.59 3.43 -11.61
N GLY A 65 11.46 2.78 -11.57
CA GLY A 65 11.39 1.38 -11.18
C GLY A 65 10.22 0.63 -11.82
N VAL A 66 10.33 -0.68 -11.76
CA VAL A 66 9.30 -1.61 -12.17
C VAL A 66 8.97 -2.51 -10.99
N ASN A 67 7.68 -2.78 -10.79
CA ASN A 67 7.20 -3.74 -9.82
C ASN A 67 6.45 -4.85 -10.55
N LEU A 68 6.63 -6.08 -10.09
CA LEU A 68 5.97 -7.26 -10.59
C LEU A 68 5.12 -7.86 -9.47
N GLY A 69 3.93 -8.33 -9.78
CA GLY A 69 3.06 -8.92 -8.78
C GLY A 69 2.23 -10.07 -9.32
N ALA A 70 1.94 -11.01 -8.43
CA ALA A 70 1.00 -12.08 -8.65
C ALA A 70 0.07 -12.19 -7.43
N PHE A 71 -1.19 -12.46 -7.69
CA PHE A 71 -2.22 -12.68 -6.69
C PHE A 71 -2.94 -13.98 -7.01
N TYR A 72 -3.13 -14.83 -6.00
CA TYR A 72 -3.81 -16.10 -6.13
C TYR A 72 -4.96 -16.19 -5.13
N ASP A 73 -6.18 -16.36 -5.66
CA ASP A 73 -7.37 -16.61 -4.88
C ASP A 73 -7.55 -18.14 -4.71
N PHE A 74 -7.25 -18.62 -3.51
CA PHE A 74 -7.43 -20.03 -3.18
C PHE A 74 -8.90 -20.37 -2.93
N GLY A 75 -9.67 -19.40 -2.41
CA GLY A 75 -11.05 -19.58 -2.00
C GLY A 75 -11.20 -20.04 -0.56
N GLU A 76 -11.89 -21.13 -0.32
CA GLU A 76 -12.24 -21.61 1.03
C GLU A 76 -11.53 -22.92 1.38
N ALA A 77 -11.12 -23.06 2.66
CA ALA A 77 -10.58 -24.29 3.22
C ALA A 77 -10.97 -24.43 4.70
N GLY A 78 -11.83 -25.39 4.99
CA GLY A 78 -12.33 -25.62 6.34
C GLY A 78 -13.16 -24.45 6.87
N PHE A 79 -12.74 -23.85 7.97
CA PHE A 79 -13.39 -22.67 8.52
C PHE A 79 -12.85 -21.34 7.96
N PHE A 80 -11.74 -21.36 7.26
CA PHE A 80 -11.18 -20.20 6.60
C PHE A 80 -11.87 -19.93 5.26
N LYS A 81 -12.24 -18.69 5.04
CA LYS A 81 -12.82 -18.19 3.80
C LYS A 81 -11.92 -17.13 3.19
N ASP A 82 -12.12 -16.86 1.90
CA ASP A 82 -11.37 -15.84 1.16
C ASP A 82 -9.86 -15.94 1.36
N ILE A 83 -9.32 -17.17 1.32
CA ILE A 83 -7.89 -17.39 1.44
C ILE A 83 -7.21 -16.85 0.19
N ARG A 84 -6.27 -15.94 0.39
CA ARG A 84 -5.56 -15.25 -0.68
C ARG A 84 -4.08 -15.24 -0.43
N PHE A 85 -3.31 -15.42 -1.50
CA PHE A 85 -1.86 -15.34 -1.49
C PHE A 85 -1.40 -14.25 -2.45
N GLY A 86 -0.40 -13.50 -2.04
CA GLY A 86 0.24 -12.49 -2.87
C GLY A 86 1.75 -12.66 -2.89
N ALA A 87 2.36 -12.42 -4.03
CA ALA A 87 3.80 -12.31 -4.17
C ALA A 87 4.12 -11.10 -5.05
N VAL A 88 5.02 -10.25 -4.60
CA VAL A 88 5.44 -9.07 -5.36
C VAL A 88 6.94 -8.91 -5.28
N LEU A 89 7.52 -8.37 -6.35
CA LEU A 89 8.89 -7.91 -6.39
C LEU A 89 8.85 -6.41 -6.71
N LEU A 90 9.23 -5.61 -5.72
CA LEU A 90 9.13 -4.16 -5.77
C LEU A 90 10.48 -3.50 -6.05
N ASN A 91 10.44 -2.28 -6.56
CA ASN A 91 11.60 -1.37 -6.66
C ASN A 91 12.74 -1.90 -7.53
N ILE A 92 12.44 -2.58 -8.64
CA ILE A 92 13.46 -3.00 -9.61
C ILE A 92 13.80 -1.79 -10.47
N GLY A 93 14.94 -1.14 -10.22
CA GLY A 93 15.36 0.01 -11.00
C GLY A 93 16.25 0.99 -10.25
N LYS A 94 16.31 2.23 -10.74
CA LYS A 94 17.06 3.31 -10.10
C LYS A 94 16.26 3.85 -8.92
N GLN A 95 16.86 3.80 -7.75
CA GLN A 95 16.36 4.42 -6.54
C GLN A 95 16.90 5.84 -6.37
N LEU A 96 16.32 6.60 -5.45
CA LEU A 96 16.88 7.87 -5.03
C LEU A 96 18.25 7.63 -4.43
N GLY A 97 19.23 8.31 -4.96
CA GLY A 97 20.56 8.38 -4.36
C GLY A 97 20.50 9.25 -3.11
N ASN A 98 21.61 9.28 -2.50
CA ASN A 98 21.91 9.85 -1.22
C ASN A 98 21.21 11.18 -0.86
N THR A 99 21.05 11.39 0.38
CA THR A 99 20.90 12.51 1.33
C THR A 99 21.12 13.93 0.83
N THR A 100 21.83 14.13 -0.29
CA THR A 100 22.01 15.45 -0.90
C THR A 100 20.68 16.10 -1.29
N VAL A 101 19.64 15.32 -1.57
CA VAL A 101 18.30 15.83 -1.86
C VAL A 101 17.69 16.51 -0.64
N LEU A 102 17.95 16.00 0.55
CA LEU A 102 17.47 16.55 1.82
C LEU A 102 18.45 17.51 2.47
N GLY A 103 19.62 17.76 1.87
CA GLY A 103 20.64 18.63 2.45
C GLY A 103 21.36 18.05 3.67
N ILE A 104 21.18 16.77 3.98
CA ILE A 104 21.85 16.09 5.07
C ILE A 104 23.22 15.66 4.57
N THR A 105 24.30 16.25 5.11
CA THR A 105 25.66 15.89 4.77
C THR A 105 26.23 14.92 5.80
N GLY A 106 27.00 13.92 5.33
CA GLY A 106 27.85 13.08 6.17
C GLY A 106 27.31 11.73 6.57
N SER A 107 26.17 11.28 6.08
CA SER A 107 25.75 9.90 6.20
C SER A 107 25.84 9.17 4.87
N GLU A 108 26.43 7.99 4.84
CA GLU A 108 26.29 7.04 3.74
C GLU A 108 24.85 6.49 3.79
N ALA A 109 23.89 7.30 3.39
CA ALA A 109 22.52 6.80 3.27
C ALA A 109 22.47 5.77 2.15
N SER A 110 21.96 4.63 2.48
CA SER A 110 21.57 3.61 1.53
C SER A 110 20.54 4.18 0.55
N GLU A 111 20.53 3.66 -0.65
CA GLU A 111 19.50 3.97 -1.64
C GLU A 111 18.12 3.74 -1.07
N TRP A 112 17.20 4.65 -1.34
CA TRP A 112 15.84 4.60 -0.81
C TRP A 112 14.78 4.83 -1.91
N PRO A 113 13.70 4.05 -1.90
CA PRO A 113 13.46 2.82 -1.14
C PRO A 113 14.43 1.70 -1.54
N GLY A 114 14.54 0.65 -0.72
CA GLY A 114 15.47 -0.46 -0.99
C GLY A 114 15.28 -1.09 -2.37
N ILE A 115 16.37 -1.41 -3.03
CA ILE A 115 16.38 -2.04 -4.36
C ILE A 115 15.85 -3.46 -4.24
N ALA A 116 15.03 -3.88 -5.23
CA ALA A 116 14.55 -5.26 -5.35
C ALA A 116 14.04 -5.85 -4.02
N THR A 117 12.86 -5.40 -3.59
CA THR A 117 12.21 -5.87 -2.37
C THR A 117 11.19 -6.97 -2.69
N PRO A 118 11.54 -8.26 -2.54
CA PRO A 118 10.56 -9.33 -2.59
C PRO A 118 9.62 -9.23 -1.38
N LYS A 119 8.32 -9.43 -1.62
CA LYS A 119 7.32 -9.53 -0.56
C LYS A 119 6.35 -10.65 -0.90
N ILE A 120 6.04 -11.47 0.08
CA ILE A 120 5.03 -12.53 0.01
C ILE A 120 4.04 -12.33 1.15
N GLY A 121 2.79 -12.65 0.91
CA GLY A 121 1.77 -12.50 1.93
C GLY A 121 0.61 -13.46 1.74
N ALA A 122 -0.10 -13.66 2.82
CA ALA A 122 -1.34 -14.42 2.85
C ALA A 122 -2.38 -13.68 3.69
N ALA A 123 -3.64 -13.80 3.32
CA ALA A 123 -4.76 -13.29 4.08
C ALA A 123 -5.93 -14.26 4.03
N ALA A 124 -6.71 -14.31 5.10
CA ALA A 124 -7.92 -15.12 5.16
C ALA A 124 -8.95 -14.50 6.10
N THR A 125 -10.20 -14.76 5.83
CA THR A 125 -11.33 -14.50 6.72
C THR A 125 -11.54 -15.73 7.60
N PHE A 126 -11.40 -15.59 8.91
CA PHE A 126 -11.53 -16.70 9.86
C PHE A 126 -12.86 -16.68 10.62
N PHE A 127 -13.61 -15.59 10.51
CA PHE A 127 -14.94 -15.48 11.10
C PHE A 127 -15.82 -14.63 10.19
N GLU A 128 -17.00 -15.15 9.86
CA GLU A 128 -18.02 -14.46 9.11
C GLU A 128 -19.40 -14.87 9.61
N GLN A 129 -20.14 -13.92 10.15
CA GLN A 129 -21.50 -14.13 10.62
C GLN A 129 -22.34 -12.87 10.40
N ASN A 130 -23.46 -12.99 9.68
CA ASN A 130 -24.37 -11.90 9.37
C ASN A 130 -23.63 -10.65 8.84
N ASN A 131 -23.57 -9.62 9.68
CA ASN A 131 -22.97 -8.32 9.34
C ASN A 131 -21.57 -8.13 9.92
N PHE A 132 -20.92 -9.18 10.38
CA PHE A 132 -19.59 -9.10 10.97
C PHE A 132 -18.63 -10.07 10.28
N LYS A 133 -17.46 -9.55 9.85
CA LYS A 133 -16.37 -10.35 9.30
C LYS A 133 -15.08 -10.02 10.04
N ALA A 134 -14.29 -11.04 10.33
CA ALA A 134 -12.96 -10.89 10.89
C ALA A 134 -11.94 -11.65 10.04
N GLY A 135 -10.90 -10.97 9.64
CA GLY A 135 -9.83 -11.51 8.83
C GLY A 135 -8.46 -11.19 9.41
N ALA A 136 -7.49 -11.98 9.04
CA ALA A 136 -6.08 -11.78 9.37
C ALA A 136 -5.23 -11.82 8.12
N SER A 137 -4.08 -11.15 8.17
CA SER A 137 -3.06 -11.19 7.14
C SER A 137 -1.67 -11.35 7.76
N LEU A 138 -0.77 -11.95 7.00
CA LEU A 138 0.63 -12.08 7.34
C LEU A 138 1.46 -11.84 6.09
N ASP A 139 2.36 -10.88 6.17
CA ASP A 139 3.25 -10.51 5.09
C ASP A 139 4.70 -10.61 5.53
N PHE A 140 5.55 -11.08 4.62
CA PHE A 140 7.00 -11.12 4.78
C PHE A 140 7.65 -10.35 3.66
N SER A 141 8.52 -9.42 3.98
CA SER A 141 9.28 -8.64 3.01
C SER A 141 10.78 -8.69 3.30
N PHE A 142 11.57 -8.61 2.23
CA PHE A 142 13.02 -8.70 2.28
C PHE A 142 13.64 -7.48 1.55
N PRO A 143 13.60 -6.29 2.18
CA PRO A 143 14.14 -5.07 1.56
C PRO A 143 15.60 -5.23 1.17
N SER A 144 15.91 -5.06 -0.12
CA SER A 144 17.24 -5.22 -0.71
C SER A 144 17.94 -6.55 -0.39
N PHE A 145 17.20 -7.58 0.01
CA PHE A 145 17.72 -8.85 0.53
C PHE A 145 18.64 -8.70 1.77
N GLN A 146 18.62 -7.55 2.42
CA GLN A 146 19.50 -7.24 3.56
C GLN A 146 18.75 -7.11 4.88
N ASN A 147 17.42 -7.07 4.83
CA ASN A 147 16.57 -6.96 5.99
C ASN A 147 15.41 -7.94 5.89
N PHE A 148 14.80 -8.23 7.02
CA PHE A 148 13.58 -9.03 7.12
C PHE A 148 12.53 -8.23 7.88
N VAL A 149 11.39 -8.06 7.27
CA VAL A 149 10.23 -7.39 7.87
C VAL A 149 9.05 -8.34 7.82
N CYS A 150 8.37 -8.49 8.96
CA CYS A 150 7.16 -9.28 9.10
C CYS A 150 6.02 -8.38 9.55
N ASP A 151 4.95 -8.33 8.77
CA ASP A 151 3.74 -7.59 9.07
C ASP A 151 2.60 -8.55 9.36
N ALA A 152 1.99 -8.44 10.55
CA ALA A 152 0.78 -9.17 10.91
C ALA A 152 -0.39 -8.20 11.03
N GLY A 153 -1.49 -8.46 10.32
CA GLY A 153 -2.67 -7.62 10.27
C GLY A 153 -3.92 -8.32 10.79
N LEU A 154 -4.77 -7.56 11.48
CA LEU A 154 -6.14 -7.95 11.82
C LEU A 154 -7.10 -6.92 11.25
N GLN A 155 -8.22 -7.41 10.72
CA GLN A 155 -9.26 -6.58 10.15
C GLN A 155 -10.62 -7.06 10.65
N LEU A 156 -11.42 -6.12 11.13
CA LEU A 156 -12.80 -6.32 11.52
C LEU A 156 -13.68 -5.46 10.62
N LEU A 157 -14.69 -6.06 10.03
CA LEU A 157 -15.65 -5.39 9.15
C LEU A 157 -17.06 -5.54 9.74
N PHE A 158 -17.72 -4.43 9.98
CA PHE A 158 -19.06 -4.35 10.53
C PHE A 158 -20.04 -3.81 9.48
N ALA A 159 -21.04 -4.58 9.17
CA ALA A 159 -22.15 -4.25 8.25
C ALA A 159 -21.68 -3.77 6.86
N ASP A 160 -20.49 -4.19 6.41
CA ASP A 160 -19.83 -3.72 5.19
C ASP A 160 -19.63 -2.19 5.12
N ILE A 161 -19.72 -1.49 6.26
CA ILE A 161 -19.62 -0.03 6.38
C ILE A 161 -18.39 0.37 7.19
N ILE A 162 -18.21 -0.23 8.37
CA ILE A 162 -17.15 0.15 9.30
C ILE A 162 -16.06 -0.91 9.26
N LYS A 163 -14.85 -0.50 8.89
CA LYS A 163 -13.68 -1.35 8.89
C LYS A 163 -12.70 -0.85 9.94
N VAL A 164 -12.38 -1.68 10.91
CA VAL A 164 -11.33 -1.45 11.89
C VAL A 164 -10.17 -2.35 11.54
N SER A 165 -8.98 -1.79 11.46
CA SER A 165 -7.75 -2.53 11.15
C SER A 165 -6.67 -2.25 12.19
N SER A 166 -5.88 -3.25 12.46
CA SER A 166 -4.69 -3.14 13.29
C SER A 166 -3.57 -3.93 12.65
N SER A 167 -2.35 -3.41 12.65
CA SER A 167 -1.18 -4.13 12.15
C SER A 167 0.02 -3.96 13.06
N TRP A 168 0.79 -5.04 13.17
CA TRP A 168 2.08 -5.10 13.86
C TRP A 168 3.15 -5.32 12.83
N GLU A 169 4.18 -4.50 12.90
CA GLU A 169 5.36 -4.61 12.06
C GLU A 169 6.55 -5.01 12.92
N TYR A 170 7.21 -6.07 12.53
CA TYR A 170 8.48 -6.49 13.08
C TYR A 170 9.57 -6.31 12.03
N ASP A 171 10.46 -5.35 12.24
CA ASP A 171 11.64 -5.11 11.43
C ASP A 171 12.87 -5.64 12.17
N ALA A 172 13.53 -6.65 11.59
CA ALA A 172 14.65 -7.32 12.23
C ALA A 172 15.84 -6.38 12.44
N ARG A 173 16.10 -5.46 11.52
CA ARG A 173 17.19 -4.49 11.64
C ARG A 173 16.90 -3.45 12.72
N GLU A 174 15.74 -2.83 12.69
CA GLU A 174 15.34 -1.86 13.72
C GLU A 174 15.36 -2.49 15.12
N PHE A 175 14.89 -3.73 15.22
CA PHE A 175 14.89 -4.46 16.48
C PHE A 175 16.31 -4.74 16.98
N SER A 176 17.25 -5.07 16.10
CA SER A 176 18.65 -5.30 16.45
C SER A 176 19.37 -4.02 16.89
N GLU A 177 18.99 -2.88 16.32
CA GLU A 177 19.52 -1.54 16.67
C GLU A 177 18.89 -0.94 17.93
N GLY A 178 17.96 -1.67 18.58
CA GLY A 178 17.34 -1.26 19.84
C GLY A 178 16.12 -0.35 19.70
N SER A 179 15.66 -0.09 18.50
CA SER A 179 14.42 0.64 18.20
C SER A 179 13.23 -0.31 18.35
N LYS A 180 12.78 -0.51 19.59
CA LYS A 180 11.68 -1.42 19.91
C LYS A 180 10.34 -0.70 19.85
N ASN A 181 9.85 -0.44 18.67
CA ASN A 181 8.47 0.01 18.52
C ASN A 181 7.55 -1.20 18.33
N ILE A 182 6.91 -1.64 19.42
CA ILE A 182 6.04 -2.84 19.45
C ILE A 182 4.55 -2.46 19.36
N LEU A 183 4.23 -1.16 19.36
CA LEU A 183 2.83 -0.75 19.34
C LEU A 183 2.20 -0.99 17.98
N PRO A 184 1.00 -1.62 17.95
CA PRO A 184 0.29 -1.80 16.70
C PRO A 184 -0.15 -0.46 16.13
N SER A 185 -0.17 -0.36 14.81
CA SER A 185 -0.93 0.68 14.14
C SER A 185 -2.42 0.37 14.21
N VAL A 186 -3.23 1.40 14.26
CA VAL A 186 -4.70 1.25 14.28
C VAL A 186 -5.30 2.16 13.22
N GLY A 187 -6.23 1.62 12.44
CA GLY A 187 -6.97 2.35 11.44
C GLY A 187 -8.46 2.09 11.52
N VAL A 188 -9.23 3.12 11.23
CA VAL A 188 -10.69 3.03 11.09
C VAL A 188 -11.08 3.64 9.77
N SER A 189 -11.92 2.96 9.03
CA SER A 189 -12.50 3.50 7.80
C SER A 189 -13.99 3.26 7.73
N PHE A 190 -14.68 4.21 7.11
CA PHE A 190 -16.11 4.19 6.85
C PHE A 190 -16.32 4.13 5.34
N GLN A 191 -16.99 3.09 4.88
CA GLN A 191 -17.27 2.87 3.48
C GLN A 191 -18.74 3.16 3.20
N PHE A 192 -19.01 4.13 2.34
CA PHE A 192 -20.34 4.52 1.94
C PHE A 192 -20.57 4.09 0.49
N LYS A 193 -21.65 3.34 0.26
CA LYS A 193 -22.08 2.91 -1.07
C LYS A 193 -23.24 3.78 -1.52
N PHE A 194 -23.06 4.47 -2.64
CA PHE A 194 -24.08 5.32 -3.24
C PHE A 194 -24.61 4.67 -4.52
N ASN A 195 -25.87 4.30 -4.54
CA ASN A 195 -26.49 3.79 -5.74
C ASN A 195 -26.93 4.94 -6.65
N SER A 196 -26.52 4.88 -7.91
CA SER A 196 -26.98 5.83 -8.92
C SER A 196 -28.47 5.61 -9.19
N LYS A 197 -29.29 6.68 -9.19
CA LYS A 197 -30.72 6.57 -9.52
C LYS A 197 -30.90 6.03 -10.94
N ASN A 198 -31.82 5.09 -11.11
CA ASN A 198 -32.21 4.58 -12.42
C ASN A 198 -32.58 5.75 -13.34
N GLY A 199 -31.94 5.83 -14.52
CA GLY A 199 -32.17 6.89 -15.48
C GLY A 199 -31.14 8.04 -15.45
N SER A 200 -30.20 8.06 -14.50
CA SER A 200 -29.11 9.02 -14.53
C SER A 200 -28.13 8.74 -15.67
N LEU A 201 -27.41 9.78 -16.13
CA LEU A 201 -26.37 9.63 -17.15
C LEU A 201 -25.28 8.64 -16.75
N LEU A 202 -25.00 8.53 -15.43
CA LEU A 202 -24.02 7.61 -14.87
C LEU A 202 -24.48 6.16 -14.97
N ALA A 203 -25.74 5.87 -14.59
CA ALA A 203 -26.33 4.54 -14.72
C ALA A 203 -26.38 4.09 -16.20
N LYS A 204 -26.72 4.99 -17.13
CA LYS A 204 -26.71 4.69 -18.58
C LYS A 204 -25.33 4.35 -19.13
N LYS A 205 -24.24 4.79 -18.46
CA LYS A 205 -22.85 4.47 -18.80
C LYS A 205 -22.30 3.27 -18.04
N GLY A 206 -23.14 2.53 -17.29
CA GLY A 206 -22.73 1.37 -16.52
C GLY A 206 -22.15 1.68 -15.14
N TRP A 207 -22.28 2.92 -14.66
CA TRP A 207 -21.87 3.32 -13.32
C TRP A 207 -23.08 3.27 -12.37
N GLU A 208 -23.43 2.07 -12.00
CA GLU A 208 -24.62 1.84 -11.14
C GLU A 208 -24.34 2.12 -9.67
N GLN A 209 -23.08 1.96 -9.24
CA GLN A 209 -22.68 2.13 -7.85
C GLN A 209 -21.38 2.92 -7.74
N SER A 210 -21.36 3.88 -6.83
CA SER A 210 -20.16 4.63 -6.43
C SER A 210 -19.85 4.36 -4.97
N GLU A 211 -18.58 4.25 -4.63
CA GLU A 211 -18.13 4.03 -3.27
C GLU A 211 -17.27 5.21 -2.82
N MET A 212 -17.47 5.66 -1.59
CA MET A 212 -16.65 6.64 -0.91
C MET A 212 -16.14 6.04 0.39
N THR A 213 -14.83 6.08 0.60
CA THR A 213 -14.22 5.60 1.83
C THR A 213 -13.56 6.76 2.54
N VAL A 214 -13.98 7.03 3.77
CA VAL A 214 -13.32 7.97 4.67
C VAL A 214 -12.51 7.18 5.68
N SER A 215 -11.24 7.50 5.84
CA SER A 215 -10.35 6.73 6.70
C SER A 215 -9.50 7.62 7.59
N GLY A 216 -9.16 7.10 8.76
CA GLY A 216 -8.17 7.65 9.66
C GLY A 216 -7.29 6.55 10.21
N ALA A 217 -6.00 6.79 10.35
CA ALA A 217 -5.08 5.84 10.94
C ALA A 217 -4.05 6.52 11.84
N TRP A 218 -3.58 5.77 12.81
CA TRP A 218 -2.52 6.16 13.73
C TRP A 218 -1.46 5.06 13.79
N LYS A 219 -0.19 5.48 13.78
CA LYS A 219 0.98 4.62 14.01
C LYS A 219 2.01 5.37 14.83
N GLN A 220 2.58 4.74 15.83
CA GLN A 220 3.80 5.24 16.45
C GLN A 220 5.00 4.82 15.62
N LEU A 221 5.78 5.78 15.15
CA LEU A 221 6.99 5.51 14.34
C LEU A 221 8.21 5.27 15.21
N TYR A 222 8.38 6.12 16.26
CA TYR A 222 9.47 6.05 17.23
C TYR A 222 8.92 6.38 18.62
N LYS A 223 9.71 6.18 19.66
CA LYS A 223 9.31 6.31 21.06
C LYS A 223 8.47 7.56 21.39
N ASN A 224 8.68 8.66 20.67
CA ASN A 224 7.95 9.92 20.90
C ASN A 224 7.37 10.51 19.60
N VAL A 225 7.37 9.78 18.49
CA VAL A 225 6.90 10.27 17.19
C VAL A 225 5.69 9.46 16.76
N ASN A 226 4.57 10.14 16.64
CA ASN A 226 3.32 9.55 16.17
C ASN A 226 2.98 10.07 14.77
N ALA A 227 2.57 9.18 13.89
CA ALA A 227 1.99 9.53 12.61
C ALA A 227 0.48 9.37 12.66
N VAL A 228 -0.22 10.37 12.17
CA VAL A 228 -1.68 10.34 11.98
C VAL A 228 -1.96 10.62 10.51
N SER A 229 -2.81 9.83 9.91
CA SER A 229 -3.26 10.02 8.53
C SER A 229 -4.77 10.07 8.47
N ALA A 230 -5.29 10.87 7.56
CA ALA A 230 -6.70 10.91 7.20
C ALA A 230 -6.82 10.93 5.67
N GLY A 231 -7.83 10.26 5.15
CA GLY A 231 -8.08 10.16 3.71
C GLY A 231 -9.56 10.02 3.38
N ALA A 232 -9.93 10.44 2.20
CA ALA A 232 -11.27 10.29 1.66
C ALA A 232 -11.21 9.96 0.15
#